data_954c1b5e56b7562b157632c695ee2cdc
#
_entry.id   954c1b5e56b7562b157632c695ee2cdc
#
_cell.length_a   1.000
_cell.length_b   1.000
_cell.length_c   1.000
_cell.angle_alpha   90.00
_cell.angle_beta   90.00
_cell.angle_gamma   90.00
#
_symmetry.space_group_name_H-M   'P 1'
#
loop_
_entity.id
_entity.type
_entity.pdbx_description
1 polymer ?
#
loop_
_entity_poly.entity_id
_entity_poly.type
_entity_poly.pdbx_seq_one_letter_code
_entity_poly.pdbx_strand_id
1 'polypeptide(L)'
;MKSFHRRDVLAGMVASGLLVGGRVLGVDEHAAVVEGAKKEGTLGFATSVSAGDFPKFMDAFKAKYPFLDVTSGYYSAPTGRVLARVGAELDAGNLSFDVLHVANLVPYLAMARSGQLLPYASPELAAFPDDAHGGDFWTTARVIGVIMAYNKNVLAPEKAPTSWADMLRPEFAQGKLVIQDSAAGTSFNQMYMLEKLFGLDFMKKWGAQKPIVVSTAPQLIDLLVRGEALVGGTVDHFRAFEPNATKAGIVGVYPTEGMPLAVAPVAIFKAAPHPNAAKLFIDFTLSRAGGTLLDHDIFQAYSRRPDVPPPEGQRPLAETKPLLPQDLADYERASAEFPEHFDQIFRA
;
A
#
# COMPACT_ATOMS: atom_id res chain seq x y z
N MET A 1 57.53 7.11 -36.29
CA MET A 1 57.19 6.27 -35.17
C MET A 1 57.50 7.04 -33.88
N LYS A 2 56.56 7.77 -33.34
CA LYS A 2 56.70 8.50 -32.07
C LYS A 2 55.50 8.13 -31.17
N SER A 3 55.81 7.56 -30.03
CA SER A 3 54.89 7.22 -28.95
C SER A 3 54.28 8.50 -28.38
N PHE A 4 52.96 8.55 -28.27
CA PHE A 4 52.26 9.58 -27.50
C PHE A 4 51.92 9.05 -26.11
N HIS A 5 52.43 9.70 -25.10
CA HIS A 5 52.22 9.46 -23.69
C HIS A 5 50.80 9.89 -23.27
N ARG A 6 50.16 8.98 -22.52
CA ARG A 6 48.98 9.30 -21.69
C ARG A 6 49.43 10.12 -20.47
N ARG A 7 49.24 11.41 -20.51
CA ARG A 7 49.16 12.30 -19.33
C ARG A 7 48.75 13.69 -19.82
N ASP A 8 47.86 14.33 -19.06
CA ASP A 8 47.35 15.69 -19.19
C ASP A 8 46.02 15.88 -19.97
N VAL A 9 44.90 15.45 -19.37
CA VAL A 9 43.64 16.20 -19.36
C VAL A 9 42.89 15.85 -18.04
N LEU A 10 43.30 16.51 -16.99
CA LEU A 10 42.56 16.58 -15.73
C LEU A 10 42.43 18.05 -15.35
N ALA A 11 41.48 18.75 -15.93
CA ALA A 11 40.99 20.02 -15.41
C ALA A 11 39.64 20.34 -16.02
N GLY A 12 38.61 20.42 -15.19
CA GLY A 12 37.38 21.17 -15.46
C GLY A 12 36.13 20.40 -15.86
N MET A 13 35.62 19.53 -15.00
CA MET A 13 34.19 19.29 -14.90
C MET A 13 33.79 19.45 -13.44
N VAL A 14 33.33 20.65 -13.11
CA VAL A 14 32.54 20.89 -11.90
C VAL A 14 31.23 20.16 -12.13
N ALA A 15 31.11 18.96 -11.59
CA ALA A 15 29.86 18.25 -11.47
C ALA A 15 29.00 19.03 -10.46
N SER A 16 28.03 19.78 -10.98
CA SER A 16 26.92 20.29 -10.18
C SER A 16 26.06 19.09 -9.77
N GLY A 17 26.52 18.37 -8.76
CA GLY A 17 25.72 17.39 -8.04
C GLY A 17 24.60 18.14 -7.33
N LEU A 18 23.39 18.01 -7.82
CA LEU A 18 22.20 18.25 -7.03
C LEU A 18 22.25 17.27 -5.85
N LEU A 19 22.81 17.72 -4.74
CA LEU A 19 22.57 17.13 -3.42
C LEU A 19 21.09 17.37 -3.10
N VAL A 20 20.24 16.40 -3.36
CA VAL A 20 18.96 16.25 -2.68
C VAL A 20 19.32 15.83 -1.24
N GLY A 21 19.69 16.81 -0.44
CA GLY A 21 19.98 16.63 0.97
C GLY A 21 18.67 16.40 1.71
N GLY A 22 18.35 15.16 2.03
CA GLY A 22 17.40 14.84 3.08
C GLY A 22 17.86 15.51 4.37
N ARG A 23 17.18 16.57 4.79
CA ARG A 23 17.51 17.33 6.00
C ARG A 23 16.96 16.53 7.19
N VAL A 24 17.79 15.72 7.83
CA VAL A 24 17.46 15.11 9.13
C VAL A 24 17.23 16.26 10.10
N LEU A 25 16.05 16.30 10.73
CA LEU A 25 15.71 17.29 11.75
C LEU A 25 16.76 17.24 12.89
N GLY A 26 17.36 18.38 13.21
CA GLY A 26 18.22 18.50 14.37
C GLY A 26 17.46 18.30 15.67
N VAL A 27 18.15 18.00 16.77
CA VAL A 27 17.55 17.82 18.11
C VAL A 27 16.68 19.03 18.49
N ASP A 28 17.11 20.24 18.13
CA ASP A 28 16.38 21.48 18.40
C ASP A 28 15.08 21.58 17.56
N GLU A 29 15.09 21.11 16.31
CA GLU A 29 13.91 21.11 15.45
C GLU A 29 12.86 20.11 15.94
N HIS A 30 13.26 18.93 16.40
CA HIS A 30 12.33 17.95 16.99
C HIS A 30 11.72 18.49 18.30
N ALA A 31 12.51 19.11 19.16
CA ALA A 31 12.00 19.73 20.39
C ALA A 31 10.96 20.82 20.08
N ALA A 32 11.18 21.64 19.06
CA ALA A 32 10.23 22.65 18.61
C ALA A 32 8.91 22.02 18.12
N VAL A 33 8.97 20.90 17.39
CA VAL A 33 7.79 20.14 16.95
C VAL A 33 7.01 19.61 18.16
N VAL A 34 7.68 19.06 19.17
CA VAL A 34 7.04 18.56 20.40
C VAL A 34 6.34 19.71 21.16
N GLU A 35 6.99 20.86 21.33
CA GLU A 35 6.39 22.02 22.00
C GLU A 35 5.20 22.62 21.20
N GLY A 36 5.29 22.60 19.86
CA GLY A 36 4.17 22.94 18.98
C GLY A 36 2.99 22.01 19.16
N ALA A 37 3.22 20.70 19.12
CA ALA A 37 2.20 19.68 19.31
C ALA A 37 1.52 19.73 20.70
N LYS A 38 2.26 20.08 21.77
CA LYS A 38 1.67 20.32 23.09
C LYS A 38 0.68 21.48 23.10
N LYS A 39 0.95 22.53 22.32
CA LYS A 39 0.03 23.67 22.19
C LYS A 39 -1.19 23.33 21.34
N GLU A 40 -1.01 22.49 20.32
CA GLU A 40 -2.10 21.99 19.46
C GLU A 40 -3.03 21.04 20.21
N GLY A 41 -2.50 20.15 21.05
CA GLY A 41 -3.25 19.32 22.00
C GLY A 41 -4.09 18.19 21.38
N THR A 42 -4.23 18.14 20.07
CA THR A 42 -5.07 17.15 19.37
C THR A 42 -4.49 16.76 18.01
N LEU A 43 -5.03 15.70 17.40
CA LEU A 43 -4.69 15.21 16.07
C LEU A 43 -5.94 14.79 15.30
N GLY A 44 -6.12 15.31 14.09
CA GLY A 44 -7.12 14.85 13.12
C GLY A 44 -6.53 13.79 12.18
N PHE A 45 -7.15 12.61 12.11
CA PHE A 45 -6.65 11.49 11.31
C PHE A 45 -7.74 10.84 10.47
N ALA A 46 -7.60 10.90 9.14
CA ALA A 46 -8.49 10.27 8.17
C ALA A 46 -7.84 9.01 7.60
N THR A 47 -8.50 7.85 7.73
CA THR A 47 -7.90 6.57 7.36
C THR A 47 -8.89 5.54 6.81
N SER A 48 -8.38 4.61 5.99
CA SER A 48 -9.11 3.41 5.60
C SER A 48 -8.80 2.18 6.47
N VAL A 49 -8.07 2.38 7.55
CA VAL A 49 -7.85 1.36 8.57
C VAL A 49 -9.15 1.09 9.32
N SER A 50 -9.48 -0.18 9.61
CA SER A 50 -10.73 -0.50 10.29
C SER A 50 -10.78 0.08 11.71
N ALA A 51 -11.96 0.53 12.12
CA ALA A 51 -12.16 1.09 13.45
C ALA A 51 -11.89 0.09 14.60
N GLY A 52 -11.96 -1.22 14.32
CA GLY A 52 -11.70 -2.27 15.32
C GLY A 52 -10.22 -2.48 15.63
N ASP A 53 -9.35 -2.22 14.65
CA ASP A 53 -7.91 -2.52 14.75
C ASP A 53 -7.09 -1.30 15.16
N PHE A 54 -7.57 -0.11 14.83
CA PHE A 54 -6.83 1.13 15.01
C PHE A 54 -6.65 1.60 16.48
N PRO A 55 -7.56 1.34 17.43
CA PRO A 55 -7.39 1.78 18.82
C PRO A 55 -6.06 1.37 19.43
N LYS A 56 -5.58 0.13 19.18
CA LYS A 56 -4.29 -0.35 19.69
C LYS A 56 -3.11 0.51 19.22
N PHE A 57 -3.14 0.94 17.96
CA PHE A 57 -2.11 1.81 17.41
C PHE A 57 -2.15 3.21 18.04
N MET A 58 -3.36 3.77 18.19
CA MET A 58 -3.55 5.06 18.81
C MET A 58 -3.19 5.07 20.31
N ASP A 59 -3.47 3.98 21.03
CA ASP A 59 -3.08 3.83 22.43
C ASP A 59 -1.55 3.86 22.58
N ALA A 60 -0.81 3.21 21.69
CA ALA A 60 0.65 3.23 21.69
C ALA A 60 1.21 4.62 21.33
N PHE A 61 0.58 5.32 20.37
CA PHE A 61 0.94 6.69 20.03
C PHE A 61 0.67 7.64 21.23
N LYS A 62 -0.49 7.53 21.86
CA LYS A 62 -0.86 8.29 23.06
C LYS A 62 0.06 7.99 24.25
N ALA A 63 0.48 6.75 24.42
CA ALA A 63 1.45 6.41 25.46
C ALA A 63 2.79 7.13 25.28
N LYS A 64 3.22 7.35 24.02
CA LYS A 64 4.42 8.12 23.69
C LYS A 64 4.21 9.64 23.81
N TYR A 65 3.02 10.14 23.47
CA TYR A 65 2.67 11.56 23.46
C TYR A 65 1.37 11.82 24.24
N PRO A 66 1.40 11.69 25.59
CA PRO A 66 0.18 11.70 26.43
C PRO A 66 -0.54 13.06 26.48
N PHE A 67 0.07 14.10 25.97
CA PHE A 67 -0.51 15.45 25.86
C PHE A 67 -1.41 15.63 24.63
N LEU A 68 -1.50 14.63 23.72
CA LEU A 68 -2.34 14.69 22.53
C LEU A 68 -3.67 13.95 22.75
N ASP A 69 -4.79 14.61 22.49
CA ASP A 69 -6.07 13.93 22.26
C ASP A 69 -6.11 13.40 20.82
N VAL A 70 -6.17 12.08 20.71
CA VAL A 70 -6.19 11.36 19.42
C VAL A 70 -7.51 10.65 19.18
N THR A 71 -8.50 10.83 20.06
CA THR A 71 -9.79 10.12 20.01
C THR A 71 -10.87 10.92 19.32
N SER A 72 -10.87 12.24 19.46
CA SER A 72 -11.92 13.12 18.90
C SER A 72 -11.74 13.41 17.40
N GLY A 73 -10.51 13.33 16.87
CA GLY A 73 -10.17 13.65 15.48
C GLY A 73 -10.11 12.43 14.53
N TYR A 74 -10.44 11.23 15.00
CA TYR A 74 -10.31 10.00 14.22
C TYR A 74 -11.53 9.73 13.33
N TYR A 75 -11.29 9.54 12.03
CA TYR A 75 -12.30 9.13 11.05
C TYR A 75 -11.82 7.93 10.25
N SER A 76 -12.55 6.82 10.38
CA SER A 76 -12.30 5.58 9.64
C SER A 76 -13.50 5.22 8.78
N ALA A 77 -13.23 4.97 7.50
CA ALA A 77 -14.23 4.51 6.52
C ALA A 77 -13.53 3.83 5.34
N PRO A 78 -14.25 3.11 4.45
CA PRO A 78 -13.69 2.67 3.17
C PRO A 78 -13.06 3.82 2.41
N THR A 79 -11.93 3.54 1.71
CA THR A 79 -11.07 4.55 1.03
C THR A 79 -11.87 5.60 0.26
N GLY A 80 -12.84 5.20 -0.56
CA GLY A 80 -13.65 6.14 -1.34
C GLY A 80 -14.45 7.12 -0.48
N ARG A 81 -14.97 6.69 0.67
CA ARG A 81 -15.70 7.57 1.61
C ARG A 81 -14.76 8.53 2.32
N VAL A 82 -13.56 8.07 2.71
CA VAL A 82 -12.54 8.95 3.28
C VAL A 82 -12.19 10.05 2.31
N LEU A 83 -11.88 9.68 1.06
CA LEU A 83 -11.49 10.64 0.03
C LEU A 83 -12.61 11.62 -0.33
N ALA A 84 -13.87 11.15 -0.41
CA ALA A 84 -15.02 12.01 -0.66
C ALA A 84 -15.21 13.05 0.46
N ARG A 85 -15.09 12.65 1.72
CA ARG A 85 -15.19 13.56 2.85
C ARG A 85 -14.03 14.56 2.89
N VAL A 86 -12.80 14.07 2.76
CA VAL A 86 -11.60 14.93 2.72
C VAL A 86 -11.69 15.94 1.57
N GLY A 87 -12.11 15.50 0.36
CA GLY A 87 -12.31 16.39 -0.78
C GLY A 87 -13.32 17.50 -0.48
N ALA A 88 -14.49 17.14 0.05
CA ALA A 88 -15.53 18.12 0.40
C ALA A 88 -15.06 19.14 1.45
N GLU A 89 -14.30 18.70 2.46
CA GLU A 89 -13.75 19.61 3.50
C GLU A 89 -12.64 20.52 2.94
N LEU A 90 -11.79 20.00 2.03
CA LEU A 90 -10.78 20.80 1.34
C LEU A 90 -11.42 21.87 0.43
N ASP A 91 -12.45 21.51 -0.35
CA ASP A 91 -13.17 22.43 -1.22
C ASP A 91 -13.90 23.52 -0.43
N ALA A 92 -14.40 23.17 0.75
CA ALA A 92 -15.05 24.12 1.66
C ALA A 92 -14.05 24.98 2.47
N GLY A 93 -12.75 24.69 2.42
CA GLY A 93 -11.71 25.39 3.17
C GLY A 93 -11.78 25.19 4.70
N ASN A 94 -12.40 24.13 5.17
CA ASN A 94 -12.60 23.83 6.60
C ASN A 94 -12.15 22.41 6.98
N LEU A 95 -10.99 21.98 6.47
CA LEU A 95 -10.43 20.67 6.73
C LEU A 95 -10.27 20.40 8.23
N SER A 96 -10.81 19.27 8.69
CA SER A 96 -10.75 18.82 10.08
C SER A 96 -9.65 17.77 10.33
N PHE A 97 -8.94 17.37 9.30
CA PHE A 97 -7.91 16.32 9.36
C PHE A 97 -6.51 16.89 9.17
N ASP A 98 -5.56 16.33 9.91
CA ASP A 98 -4.13 16.63 9.78
C ASP A 98 -3.41 15.65 8.88
N VAL A 99 -3.79 14.36 8.97
CA VAL A 99 -3.12 13.23 8.31
C VAL A 99 -4.10 12.40 7.50
N LEU A 100 -3.66 11.97 6.32
CA LEU A 100 -4.32 11.00 5.46
C LEU A 100 -3.51 9.68 5.43
N HIS A 101 -4.21 8.54 5.61
CA HIS A 101 -3.64 7.20 5.44
C HIS A 101 -4.65 6.25 4.81
N VAL A 102 -4.64 6.13 3.49
CA VAL A 102 -5.55 5.26 2.73
C VAL A 102 -4.78 4.38 1.75
N ALA A 103 -5.31 3.18 1.48
CA ALA A 103 -4.70 2.20 0.57
C ALA A 103 -4.99 2.54 -0.90
N ASN A 104 -4.48 3.69 -1.36
CA ASN A 104 -4.53 4.13 -2.75
C ASN A 104 -3.47 5.22 -2.97
N LEU A 105 -2.55 5.03 -3.91
CA LEU A 105 -1.48 5.99 -4.20
C LEU A 105 -1.96 7.21 -5.00
N VAL A 106 -2.94 7.03 -5.89
CA VAL A 106 -3.35 8.05 -6.86
C VAL A 106 -3.73 9.40 -6.23
N PRO A 107 -4.55 9.46 -5.15
CA PRO A 107 -4.88 10.75 -4.54
C PRO A 107 -3.66 11.49 -3.97
N TYR A 108 -2.64 10.78 -3.49
CA TYR A 108 -1.41 11.42 -2.99
C TYR A 108 -0.60 12.07 -4.12
N LEU A 109 -0.56 11.44 -5.29
CA LEU A 109 0.08 12.02 -6.49
C LEU A 109 -0.63 13.31 -6.91
N ALA A 110 -1.96 13.29 -6.96
CA ALA A 110 -2.77 14.46 -7.31
C ALA A 110 -2.62 15.59 -6.27
N MET A 111 -2.73 15.28 -4.97
CA MET A 111 -2.60 16.26 -3.88
C MET A 111 -1.19 16.86 -3.78
N ALA A 112 -0.14 16.08 -4.05
CA ALA A 112 1.22 16.59 -4.09
C ALA A 112 1.40 17.61 -5.23
N ARG A 113 0.90 17.29 -6.44
CA ARG A 113 0.95 18.20 -7.59
C ARG A 113 0.13 19.48 -7.40
N SER A 114 -1.02 19.38 -6.76
CA SER A 114 -1.89 20.54 -6.48
C SER A 114 -1.46 21.36 -5.26
N GLY A 115 -0.39 20.95 -4.56
CA GLY A 115 0.13 21.63 -3.38
C GLY A 115 -0.77 21.52 -2.14
N GLN A 116 -1.58 20.46 -2.05
CA GLN A 116 -2.46 20.18 -0.93
C GLN A 116 -1.78 19.39 0.19
N LEU A 117 -0.56 18.86 -0.04
CA LEU A 117 0.24 18.18 0.97
C LEU A 117 1.34 19.09 1.54
N LEU A 118 1.61 18.92 2.83
CA LEU A 118 2.73 19.58 3.53
C LEU A 118 4.00 18.74 3.33
N PRO A 119 5.07 19.29 2.76
CA PRO A 119 6.34 18.59 2.72
C PRO A 119 6.92 18.46 4.13
N TYR A 120 7.24 17.22 4.50
CA TYR A 120 7.86 16.92 5.80
C TYR A 120 8.86 15.77 5.67
N ALA A 121 10.15 16.11 5.78
CA ALA A 121 11.22 15.13 5.85
C ALA A 121 11.29 14.52 7.26
N SER A 122 10.52 13.44 7.48
CA SER A 122 10.61 12.68 8.72
C SER A 122 12.03 12.14 8.93
N PRO A 123 12.59 12.16 10.15
CA PRO A 123 13.88 11.54 10.45
C PRO A 123 13.90 10.02 10.17
N GLU A 124 12.72 9.39 10.12
CA GLU A 124 12.57 7.97 9.82
C GLU A 124 12.67 7.66 8.32
N LEU A 125 12.55 8.67 7.44
CA LEU A 125 12.52 8.50 5.99
C LEU A 125 13.79 7.82 5.44
N ALA A 126 14.94 8.09 6.04
CA ALA A 126 16.21 7.49 5.64
C ALA A 126 16.26 5.95 5.75
N ALA A 127 15.32 5.34 6.49
CA ALA A 127 15.20 3.89 6.60
C ALA A 127 14.32 3.26 5.51
N PHE A 128 13.70 4.08 4.64
CA PHE A 128 12.84 3.60 3.57
C PHE A 128 13.57 3.61 2.22
N PRO A 129 13.28 2.68 1.30
CA PRO A 129 13.82 2.73 -0.04
C PRO A 129 13.24 3.90 -0.84
N ASP A 130 13.98 4.40 -1.83
CA ASP A 130 13.63 5.59 -2.63
C ASP A 130 12.27 5.47 -3.33
N ASP A 131 11.85 4.26 -3.71
CA ASP A 131 10.55 3.99 -4.35
C ASP A 131 9.37 3.91 -3.36
N ALA A 132 9.62 4.06 -2.07
CA ALA A 132 8.59 4.05 -1.03
C ALA A 132 8.01 5.42 -0.71
N HIS A 133 8.52 6.49 -1.30
CA HIS A 133 8.06 7.84 -0.99
C HIS A 133 8.04 8.77 -2.21
N GLY A 134 7.24 9.82 -2.16
CA GLY A 134 7.20 10.89 -3.16
C GLY A 134 7.88 12.15 -2.64
N GLY A 135 9.22 12.12 -2.55
CA GLY A 135 9.98 13.16 -1.87
C GLY A 135 9.53 13.27 -0.40
N ASP A 136 9.30 14.50 0.06
CA ASP A 136 8.87 14.79 1.44
C ASP A 136 7.34 14.86 1.58
N PHE A 137 6.56 14.57 0.52
CA PHE A 137 5.11 14.76 0.53
C PHE A 137 4.32 13.60 1.11
N TRP A 138 4.77 12.37 0.87
CA TRP A 138 4.13 11.14 1.34
C TRP A 138 5.14 10.00 1.43
N THR A 139 4.88 9.06 2.33
CA THR A 139 5.67 7.83 2.46
C THR A 139 4.74 6.63 2.55
N THR A 140 5.03 5.60 1.77
CA THR A 140 4.33 4.31 1.86
C THR A 140 4.80 3.59 3.13
N ALA A 141 4.01 3.68 4.18
CA ALA A 141 4.27 2.93 5.40
C ALA A 141 3.97 1.44 5.18
N ARG A 142 2.74 1.13 4.77
CA ARG A 142 2.19 -0.21 4.66
C ARG A 142 1.93 -0.61 3.20
N VAL A 143 2.12 -1.89 2.89
CA VAL A 143 1.73 -2.46 1.60
C VAL A 143 0.93 -3.75 1.78
N ILE A 144 -0.01 -3.97 0.87
CA ILE A 144 -0.81 -5.18 0.79
C ILE A 144 -0.37 -5.90 -0.48
N GLY A 145 0.18 -7.09 -0.33
CA GLY A 145 0.51 -7.94 -1.48
C GLY A 145 -0.75 -8.64 -1.99
N VAL A 146 -0.85 -8.83 -3.29
CA VAL A 146 -1.89 -9.67 -3.88
C VAL A 146 -1.27 -10.98 -4.33
N ILE A 147 -1.85 -12.09 -3.87
CA ILE A 147 -1.41 -13.46 -4.15
C ILE A 147 -2.59 -14.30 -4.67
N MET A 148 -2.30 -15.52 -5.05
CA MET A 148 -3.33 -16.55 -5.23
C MET A 148 -3.54 -17.32 -3.92
N ALA A 149 -4.67 -18.01 -3.80
CA ALA A 149 -4.89 -18.98 -2.73
C ALA A 149 -5.77 -20.13 -3.21
N TYR A 150 -5.65 -21.27 -2.54
CA TYR A 150 -6.50 -22.44 -2.77
C TYR A 150 -6.81 -23.13 -1.45
N ASN A 151 -7.79 -24.03 -1.45
CA ASN A 151 -8.09 -24.88 -0.29
C ASN A 151 -7.49 -26.27 -0.52
N LYS A 152 -6.48 -26.65 0.29
CA LYS A 152 -5.81 -27.96 0.19
C LYS A 152 -6.70 -29.17 0.46
N ASN A 153 -7.85 -28.95 1.11
CA ASN A 153 -8.85 -30.00 1.36
C ASN A 153 -9.74 -30.26 0.13
N VAL A 154 -9.70 -29.35 -0.88
CA VAL A 154 -10.54 -29.39 -2.09
C VAL A 154 -9.68 -29.60 -3.34
N LEU A 155 -8.54 -28.93 -3.44
CA LEU A 155 -7.59 -29.01 -4.54
C LEU A 155 -6.26 -29.59 -4.02
N ALA A 156 -5.83 -30.71 -4.57
CA ALA A 156 -4.56 -31.32 -4.20
C ALA A 156 -3.38 -30.37 -4.46
N PRO A 157 -2.37 -30.30 -3.57
CA PRO A 157 -1.27 -29.34 -3.68
C PRO A 157 -0.50 -29.39 -5.00
N GLU A 158 -0.35 -30.56 -5.59
CA GLU A 158 0.33 -30.77 -6.88
C GLU A 158 -0.47 -30.22 -8.08
N LYS A 159 -1.75 -29.94 -7.89
CA LYS A 159 -2.63 -29.28 -8.88
C LYS A 159 -2.81 -27.79 -8.62
N ALA A 160 -2.27 -27.28 -7.51
CA ALA A 160 -2.37 -25.86 -7.20
C ALA A 160 -1.65 -24.99 -8.25
N PRO A 161 -2.09 -23.75 -8.48
CA PRO A 161 -1.36 -22.83 -9.33
C PRO A 161 -0.03 -22.45 -8.68
N THR A 162 0.97 -22.12 -9.48
CA THR A 162 2.28 -21.62 -9.03
C THR A 162 2.64 -20.29 -9.67
N SER A 163 1.93 -19.92 -10.74
CA SER A 163 2.16 -18.72 -11.53
C SER A 163 0.84 -18.04 -11.87
N TRP A 164 0.88 -16.73 -12.16
CA TRP A 164 -0.31 -16.03 -12.65
C TRP A 164 -0.86 -16.62 -13.94
N ALA A 165 0.03 -17.14 -14.80
CA ALA A 165 -0.36 -17.80 -16.04
C ALA A 165 -1.20 -19.06 -15.80
N ASP A 166 -1.05 -19.73 -14.66
CA ASP A 166 -1.84 -20.91 -14.30
C ASP A 166 -3.34 -20.62 -14.14
N MET A 167 -3.73 -19.35 -13.92
CA MET A 167 -5.15 -18.96 -13.89
C MET A 167 -5.87 -19.23 -15.22
N LEU A 168 -5.13 -19.39 -16.32
CA LEU A 168 -5.70 -19.72 -17.63
C LEU A 168 -5.88 -21.23 -17.86
N ARG A 169 -5.55 -22.08 -16.90
CA ARG A 169 -5.71 -23.53 -17.00
C ARG A 169 -7.20 -23.90 -17.11
N PRO A 170 -7.60 -24.77 -18.04
CA PRO A 170 -9.01 -25.10 -18.30
C PRO A 170 -9.77 -25.63 -17.08
N GLU A 171 -9.09 -26.31 -16.14
CA GLU A 171 -9.71 -26.82 -14.91
C GLU A 171 -10.15 -25.71 -13.94
N PHE A 172 -9.68 -24.48 -14.11
CA PHE A 172 -10.08 -23.33 -13.31
C PHE A 172 -11.16 -22.47 -13.97
N ALA A 173 -11.61 -22.85 -15.18
CA ALA A 173 -12.68 -22.13 -15.87
C ALA A 173 -14.06 -22.34 -15.25
N GLN A 174 -15.04 -21.56 -15.74
CA GLN A 174 -16.47 -21.71 -15.45
C GLN A 174 -16.80 -21.66 -13.95
N GLY A 175 -16.39 -20.57 -13.29
CA GLY A 175 -16.67 -20.35 -11.87
C GLY A 175 -15.76 -21.13 -10.91
N LYS A 176 -14.67 -21.74 -11.38
CA LYS A 176 -13.66 -22.35 -10.49
C LYS A 176 -12.58 -21.39 -10.02
N LEU A 177 -12.49 -20.22 -10.64
CA LEU A 177 -11.75 -19.05 -10.13
C LEU A 177 -12.70 -18.09 -9.43
N VAL A 178 -12.24 -17.46 -8.38
CA VAL A 178 -12.92 -16.31 -7.74
C VAL A 178 -11.97 -15.12 -7.65
N ILE A 179 -12.48 -13.93 -7.97
CA ILE A 179 -11.75 -12.66 -7.94
C ILE A 179 -12.55 -11.59 -7.21
N GLN A 180 -11.89 -10.56 -6.70
CA GLN A 180 -12.55 -9.36 -6.19
C GLN A 180 -12.89 -8.41 -7.35
N ASP A 181 -13.97 -7.64 -7.21
CA ASP A 181 -14.40 -6.66 -8.20
C ASP A 181 -13.52 -5.40 -8.24
N SER A 182 -13.85 -4.48 -9.15
CA SER A 182 -13.12 -3.23 -9.34
C SER A 182 -13.19 -2.26 -8.15
N ALA A 183 -14.13 -2.44 -7.24
CA ALA A 183 -14.24 -1.61 -6.04
C ALA A 183 -13.21 -1.96 -4.96
N ALA A 184 -12.61 -3.16 -5.02
CA ALA A 184 -11.52 -3.55 -4.14
C ALA A 184 -10.22 -2.84 -4.54
N GLY A 185 -9.64 -2.07 -3.63
CA GLY A 185 -8.43 -1.27 -3.91
C GLY A 185 -7.23 -2.08 -4.40
N THR A 186 -7.13 -3.35 -4.01
CA THR A 186 -6.05 -4.26 -4.41
C THR A 186 -6.25 -4.84 -5.82
N SER A 187 -7.50 -4.93 -6.31
CA SER A 187 -7.81 -5.46 -7.65
C SER A 187 -7.19 -4.62 -8.76
N PHE A 188 -7.28 -3.29 -8.65
CA PHE A 188 -6.64 -2.40 -9.63
C PHE A 188 -5.14 -2.65 -9.71
N ASN A 189 -4.46 -2.64 -8.56
CA ASN A 189 -3.00 -2.83 -8.53
C ASN A 189 -2.58 -4.15 -9.17
N GLN A 190 -3.27 -5.24 -8.83
CA GLN A 190 -3.00 -6.55 -9.42
C GLN A 190 -3.21 -6.53 -10.94
N MET A 191 -4.38 -6.11 -11.39
CA MET A 191 -4.75 -6.20 -12.81
C MET A 191 -3.88 -5.28 -13.67
N TYR A 192 -3.58 -4.07 -13.19
CA TYR A 192 -2.61 -3.18 -13.82
C TYR A 192 -1.24 -3.86 -14.00
N MET A 193 -0.70 -4.45 -12.93
CA MET A 193 0.61 -5.11 -13.00
C MET A 193 0.58 -6.35 -13.90
N LEU A 194 -0.49 -7.16 -13.87
CA LEU A 194 -0.61 -8.33 -14.73
C LEU A 194 -0.77 -7.95 -16.21
N GLU A 195 -1.51 -6.87 -16.49
CA GLU A 195 -1.62 -6.36 -17.87
C GLU A 195 -0.29 -5.82 -18.38
N LYS A 196 0.51 -5.13 -17.55
CA LYS A 196 1.88 -4.72 -17.92
C LYS A 196 2.81 -5.91 -18.13
N LEU A 197 2.63 -6.98 -17.38
CA LEU A 197 3.49 -8.18 -17.44
C LEU A 197 3.14 -9.09 -18.64
N PHE A 198 1.84 -9.31 -18.89
CA PHE A 198 1.35 -10.32 -19.85
C PHE A 198 0.58 -9.72 -21.03
N GLY A 199 0.20 -8.45 -20.98
CA GLY A 199 -0.59 -7.78 -22.00
C GLY A 199 -2.10 -8.01 -21.88
N LEU A 200 -2.86 -7.20 -22.65
CA LEU A 200 -4.32 -7.20 -22.67
C LEU A 200 -4.92 -8.56 -23.10
N ASP A 201 -4.24 -9.29 -23.99
CA ASP A 201 -4.72 -10.60 -24.43
C ASP A 201 -4.78 -11.64 -23.29
N PHE A 202 -3.85 -11.57 -22.36
CA PHE A 202 -3.90 -12.37 -21.14
C PHE A 202 -5.14 -12.00 -20.30
N MET A 203 -5.39 -10.72 -20.11
CA MET A 203 -6.54 -10.24 -19.33
C MET A 203 -7.87 -10.70 -19.95
N LYS A 204 -8.01 -10.60 -21.28
CA LYS A 204 -9.18 -11.12 -22.01
C LYS A 204 -9.36 -12.63 -21.87
N LYS A 205 -8.27 -13.41 -21.94
CA LYS A 205 -8.32 -14.87 -21.72
C LYS A 205 -8.71 -15.18 -20.28
N TRP A 206 -8.24 -14.39 -19.31
CA TRP A 206 -8.62 -14.55 -17.91
C TRP A 206 -10.11 -14.27 -17.71
N GLY A 207 -10.66 -13.19 -18.28
CA GLY A 207 -12.10 -12.92 -18.28
C GLY A 207 -12.92 -14.05 -18.93
N ALA A 208 -12.43 -14.61 -20.04
CA ALA A 208 -13.06 -15.76 -20.73
C ALA A 208 -13.14 -17.05 -19.88
N GLN A 209 -12.35 -17.17 -18.80
CA GLN A 209 -12.49 -18.23 -17.79
C GLN A 209 -13.78 -18.11 -16.98
N LYS A 210 -14.48 -16.96 -17.07
CA LYS A 210 -15.71 -16.65 -16.31
C LYS A 210 -15.53 -16.86 -14.79
N PRO A 211 -14.60 -16.13 -14.15
CA PRO A 211 -14.41 -16.22 -12.72
C PRO A 211 -15.68 -15.74 -11.98
N ILE A 212 -15.87 -16.24 -10.75
CA ILE A 212 -16.85 -15.64 -9.83
C ILE A 212 -16.30 -14.29 -9.39
N VAL A 213 -17.06 -13.23 -9.55
CA VAL A 213 -16.71 -11.88 -9.10
C VAL A 213 -17.42 -11.58 -7.79
N VAL A 214 -16.66 -11.24 -6.74
CA VAL A 214 -17.19 -10.89 -5.41
C VAL A 214 -16.76 -9.50 -4.97
N SER A 215 -17.56 -8.87 -4.11
CA SER A 215 -17.31 -7.49 -3.69
C SER A 215 -16.37 -7.36 -2.50
N THR A 216 -16.05 -8.45 -1.80
CA THR A 216 -15.22 -8.39 -0.59
C THR A 216 -14.26 -9.57 -0.47
N ALA A 217 -13.08 -9.33 0.12
CA ALA A 217 -12.11 -10.38 0.38
C ALA A 217 -12.64 -11.52 1.29
N PRO A 218 -13.43 -11.27 2.36
CA PRO A 218 -14.06 -12.34 3.12
C PRO A 218 -14.94 -13.27 2.27
N GLN A 219 -15.78 -12.73 1.36
CA GLN A 219 -16.60 -13.56 0.46
C GLN A 219 -15.73 -14.46 -0.43
N LEU A 220 -14.58 -13.96 -0.90
CA LEU A 220 -13.64 -14.75 -1.69
C LEU A 220 -13.12 -15.94 -0.87
N ILE A 221 -12.66 -15.70 0.35
CA ILE A 221 -12.16 -16.76 1.24
C ILE A 221 -13.28 -17.76 1.57
N ASP A 222 -14.51 -17.31 1.82
CA ASP A 222 -15.64 -18.18 2.11
C ASP A 222 -15.95 -19.14 0.96
N LEU A 223 -15.89 -18.69 -0.30
CA LEU A 223 -16.07 -19.54 -1.48
C LEU A 223 -14.99 -20.62 -1.60
N LEU A 224 -13.75 -20.29 -1.27
CA LEU A 224 -12.64 -21.26 -1.22
C LEU A 224 -12.84 -22.27 -0.08
N VAL A 225 -13.27 -21.80 1.09
CA VAL A 225 -13.51 -22.68 2.26
C VAL A 225 -14.63 -23.68 1.97
N ARG A 226 -15.71 -23.24 1.31
CA ARG A 226 -16.83 -24.11 0.93
C ARG A 226 -16.53 -25.01 -0.29
N GLY A 227 -15.40 -24.78 -0.98
CA GLY A 227 -15.03 -25.52 -2.19
C GLY A 227 -15.88 -25.17 -3.42
N GLU A 228 -16.61 -24.05 -3.40
CA GLU A 228 -17.39 -23.54 -4.53
C GLU A 228 -16.45 -23.00 -5.63
N ALA A 229 -15.34 -22.39 -5.23
CA ALA A 229 -14.21 -22.07 -6.08
C ALA A 229 -12.96 -22.91 -5.71
N LEU A 230 -12.13 -23.22 -6.69
CA LEU A 230 -10.87 -23.95 -6.47
C LEU A 230 -9.71 -23.02 -6.16
N VAL A 231 -9.67 -21.85 -6.83
CA VAL A 231 -8.57 -20.87 -6.73
C VAL A 231 -9.12 -19.47 -6.55
N GLY A 232 -8.56 -18.74 -5.59
CA GLY A 232 -8.69 -17.30 -5.46
C GLY A 232 -7.61 -16.62 -6.29
N GLY A 233 -8.03 -15.80 -7.27
CA GLY A 233 -7.11 -15.10 -8.17
C GLY A 233 -6.76 -13.68 -7.71
N THR A 234 -7.50 -13.10 -6.75
CA THR A 234 -7.23 -11.76 -6.18
C THR A 234 -7.34 -11.84 -4.67
N VAL A 235 -6.29 -12.33 -4.01
CA VAL A 235 -6.30 -12.55 -2.56
C VAL A 235 -5.33 -11.58 -1.90
N ASP A 236 -5.85 -10.73 -1.03
CA ASP A 236 -4.99 -9.93 -0.14
C ASP A 236 -4.17 -10.91 0.70
N HIS A 237 -2.83 -10.85 0.59
CA HIS A 237 -1.95 -11.89 1.10
C HIS A 237 -2.25 -12.27 2.55
N PHE A 238 -2.47 -11.32 3.43
CA PHE A 238 -2.72 -11.55 4.85
C PHE A 238 -3.99 -12.40 5.10
N ARG A 239 -5.01 -12.32 4.22
CA ARG A 239 -6.23 -13.11 4.34
C ARG A 239 -6.00 -14.61 4.24
N ALA A 240 -5.02 -15.02 3.45
CA ALA A 240 -4.66 -16.44 3.33
C ALA A 240 -3.96 -16.98 4.58
N PHE A 241 -3.38 -16.09 5.40
CA PHE A 241 -2.66 -16.42 6.63
C PHE A 241 -3.48 -16.19 7.92
N GLU A 242 -4.69 -15.68 7.81
CA GLU A 242 -5.58 -15.56 8.97
C GLU A 242 -5.82 -16.94 9.63
N PRO A 243 -5.83 -17.01 10.98
CA PRO A 243 -5.97 -18.28 11.69
C PRO A 243 -7.18 -19.13 11.26
N ASN A 244 -8.32 -18.48 10.97
CA ASN A 244 -9.52 -19.19 10.51
C ASN A 244 -9.35 -19.73 9.09
N ALA A 245 -8.71 -18.99 8.19
CA ALA A 245 -8.45 -19.42 6.82
C ALA A 245 -7.48 -20.61 6.80
N THR A 246 -6.35 -20.52 7.50
CA THR A 246 -5.35 -21.60 7.59
C THR A 246 -5.93 -22.86 8.24
N LYS A 247 -6.73 -22.72 9.30
CA LYS A 247 -7.45 -23.83 9.93
C LYS A 247 -8.46 -24.50 9.01
N ALA A 248 -9.10 -23.74 8.12
CA ALA A 248 -10.01 -24.25 7.10
C ALA A 248 -9.29 -24.89 5.91
N GLY A 249 -7.96 -24.86 5.86
CA GLY A 249 -7.15 -25.48 4.82
C GLY A 249 -6.76 -24.53 3.68
N ILE A 250 -6.95 -23.22 3.83
CA ILE A 250 -6.50 -22.23 2.85
C ILE A 250 -4.97 -22.17 2.85
N VAL A 251 -4.40 -22.13 1.65
CA VAL A 251 -2.97 -22.01 1.41
C VAL A 251 -2.73 -20.84 0.45
N GLY A 252 -1.94 -19.87 0.90
CA GLY A 252 -1.49 -18.75 0.06
C GLY A 252 -0.40 -19.19 -0.89
N VAL A 253 -0.48 -18.74 -2.14
CA VAL A 253 0.49 -19.03 -3.20
C VAL A 253 1.11 -17.72 -3.68
N TYR A 254 2.41 -17.59 -3.46
CA TYR A 254 3.21 -16.49 -4.01
C TYR A 254 3.59 -16.83 -5.46
N PRO A 255 3.09 -16.07 -6.45
CA PRO A 255 3.33 -16.38 -7.86
C PRO A 255 4.79 -16.22 -8.25
N THR A 256 5.26 -17.08 -9.14
CA THR A 256 6.67 -17.11 -9.56
C THR A 256 7.14 -15.84 -10.28
N GLU A 257 6.23 -15.14 -10.96
CA GLU A 257 6.51 -13.88 -11.66
C GLU A 257 6.65 -12.69 -10.70
N GLY A 258 5.99 -12.75 -9.54
CA GLY A 258 6.05 -11.71 -8.53
C GLY A 258 4.68 -11.37 -7.95
N MET A 259 4.72 -10.59 -6.88
CA MET A 259 3.55 -10.20 -6.09
C MET A 259 3.21 -8.72 -6.34
N PRO A 260 2.08 -8.41 -7.00
CA PRO A 260 1.59 -7.04 -7.09
C PRO A 260 1.34 -6.43 -5.72
N LEU A 261 1.73 -5.17 -5.54
CA LEU A 261 1.57 -4.45 -4.28
C LEU A 261 0.56 -3.32 -4.40
N ALA A 262 -0.40 -3.29 -3.49
CA ALA A 262 -1.20 -2.10 -3.22
C ALA A 262 -0.55 -1.33 -2.07
N VAL A 263 -0.23 -0.06 -2.32
CA VAL A 263 0.47 0.79 -1.35
C VAL A 263 -0.50 1.64 -0.55
N ALA A 264 -0.21 1.84 0.73
CA ALA A 264 -0.94 2.72 1.63
C ALA A 264 -0.01 3.82 2.15
N PRO A 265 0.10 4.94 1.43
CA PRO A 265 0.89 6.06 1.89
C PRO A 265 0.26 6.77 3.09
N VAL A 266 1.11 7.47 3.84
CA VAL A 266 0.74 8.43 4.86
C VAL A 266 1.27 9.81 4.49
N ALA A 267 0.46 10.86 4.70
CA ALA A 267 0.81 12.23 4.35
C ALA A 267 0.15 13.25 5.29
N ILE A 268 0.75 14.42 5.41
CA ILE A 268 0.20 15.57 6.15
C ILE A 268 -0.47 16.50 5.14
N PHE A 269 -1.67 16.97 5.42
CA PHE A 269 -2.29 18.04 4.64
C PHE A 269 -1.60 19.37 4.85
N LYS A 270 -1.45 20.16 3.79
CA LYS A 270 -0.91 21.52 3.91
C LYS A 270 -1.80 22.43 4.78
N ALA A 271 -3.11 22.22 4.74
CA ALA A 271 -4.10 22.91 5.54
C ALA A 271 -4.36 22.24 6.90
N ALA A 272 -3.48 21.33 7.35
CA ALA A 272 -3.61 20.65 8.63
C ALA A 272 -3.79 21.64 9.78
N PRO A 273 -4.87 21.52 10.59
CA PRO A 273 -5.07 22.37 11.77
C PRO A 273 -3.96 22.21 12.83
N HIS A 274 -3.38 20.99 12.93
CA HIS A 274 -2.41 20.62 13.96
C HIS A 274 -1.13 20.03 13.34
N PRO A 275 -0.33 20.83 12.57
CA PRO A 275 0.77 20.31 11.76
C PRO A 275 1.93 19.72 12.58
N ASN A 276 2.12 20.13 13.84
CA ASN A 276 3.18 19.56 14.69
C ASN A 276 2.75 18.22 15.28
N ALA A 277 1.50 18.07 15.70
CA ALA A 277 0.94 16.76 16.08
C ALA A 277 0.99 15.77 14.92
N ALA A 278 0.68 16.22 13.69
CA ALA A 278 0.78 15.44 12.48
C ALA A 278 2.22 14.95 12.22
N LYS A 279 3.24 15.79 12.38
CA LYS A 279 4.65 15.41 12.25
C LYS A 279 5.05 14.32 13.23
N LEU A 280 4.66 14.44 14.50
CA LEU A 280 4.92 13.42 15.52
C LEU A 280 4.23 12.09 15.16
N PHE A 281 3.02 12.15 14.59
CA PHE A 281 2.29 10.97 14.15
C PHE A 281 2.97 10.30 12.96
N ILE A 282 3.45 11.07 11.97
CA ILE A 282 4.24 10.52 10.85
C ILE A 282 5.50 9.85 11.38
N ASP A 283 6.28 10.52 12.24
CA ASP A 283 7.50 9.94 12.81
C ASP A 283 7.22 8.64 13.57
N PHE A 284 6.14 8.60 14.35
CA PHE A 284 5.74 7.38 15.05
C PHE A 284 5.34 6.28 14.07
N THR A 285 4.50 6.58 13.09
CA THR A 285 4.01 5.61 12.09
C THR A 285 5.15 5.01 11.28
N LEU A 286 6.12 5.85 10.88
CA LEU A 286 7.27 5.43 10.08
C LEU A 286 8.40 4.82 10.92
N SER A 287 8.38 4.95 12.25
CA SER A 287 9.38 4.33 13.12
C SER A 287 9.32 2.81 13.06
N ARG A 288 10.42 2.13 13.36
CA ARG A 288 10.44 0.67 13.45
C ARG A 288 9.36 0.14 14.40
N ALA A 289 9.20 0.76 15.58
CA ALA A 289 8.19 0.35 16.55
C ALA A 289 6.77 0.56 16.03
N GLY A 290 6.48 1.71 15.40
CA GLY A 290 5.18 2.00 14.79
C GLY A 290 4.87 1.07 13.62
N GLY A 291 5.82 0.85 12.72
CA GLY A 291 5.68 -0.08 11.60
C GLY A 291 5.48 -1.52 12.07
N THR A 292 6.24 -1.98 13.09
CA THR A 292 6.02 -3.32 13.65
C THR A 292 4.61 -3.44 14.24
N LEU A 293 4.18 -2.47 15.05
CA LEU A 293 2.85 -2.52 15.64
C LEU A 293 1.74 -2.46 14.57
N LEU A 294 1.83 -1.50 13.64
CA LEU A 294 0.78 -1.26 12.66
C LEU A 294 0.74 -2.37 11.60
N ASP A 295 1.86 -2.61 10.96
CA ASP A 295 1.92 -3.47 9.79
C ASP A 295 1.99 -4.95 10.17
N HIS A 296 2.91 -5.31 11.08
CA HIS A 296 3.11 -6.70 11.47
C HIS A 296 2.04 -7.19 12.47
N ASP A 297 1.83 -6.49 13.59
CA ASP A 297 1.03 -7.01 14.70
C ASP A 297 -0.48 -6.82 14.48
N ILE A 298 -0.89 -5.67 13.88
CA ILE A 298 -2.29 -5.32 13.72
C ILE A 298 -2.82 -5.80 12.38
N PHE A 299 -2.17 -5.42 11.25
CA PHE A 299 -2.69 -5.69 9.91
C PHE A 299 -2.19 -6.96 9.26
N GLN A 300 -1.15 -7.60 9.81
CA GLN A 300 -0.50 -8.74 9.18
C GLN A 300 -0.08 -8.43 7.72
N ALA A 301 0.23 -7.16 7.45
CA ALA A 301 0.67 -6.63 6.16
C ALA A 301 2.19 -6.46 6.16
N TYR A 302 2.74 -6.07 5.02
CA TYR A 302 4.17 -5.75 4.93
C TYR A 302 4.42 -4.27 5.18
N SER A 303 5.53 -3.97 5.84
CA SER A 303 6.10 -2.62 5.88
C SER A 303 7.05 -2.41 4.69
N ARG A 304 7.13 -1.17 4.19
CA ARG A 304 8.21 -0.77 3.28
C ARG A 304 9.52 -0.48 4.01
N ARG A 305 9.48 -0.41 5.34
CA ARG A 305 10.66 -0.29 6.17
C ARG A 305 11.36 -1.65 6.29
N PRO A 306 12.60 -1.84 5.78
CA PRO A 306 13.23 -3.16 5.65
C PRO A 306 13.55 -3.85 6.98
N ASP A 307 13.70 -3.08 8.07
CA ASP A 307 14.01 -3.59 9.41
C ASP A 307 12.74 -3.95 10.24
N VAL A 308 11.56 -3.82 9.65
CA VAL A 308 10.30 -4.38 10.18
C VAL A 308 10.16 -5.81 9.65
N PRO A 309 10.07 -6.83 10.52
CA PRO A 309 9.99 -8.22 10.07
C PRO A 309 8.67 -8.48 9.31
N PRO A 310 8.64 -9.48 8.42
CA PRO A 310 7.38 -9.92 7.83
C PRO A 310 6.48 -10.53 8.91
N PRO A 311 5.14 -10.51 8.74
CA PRO A 311 4.25 -11.20 9.65
C PRO A 311 4.53 -12.70 9.72
N GLU A 312 4.15 -13.32 10.82
CA GLU A 312 4.45 -14.74 11.08
C GLU A 312 3.92 -15.65 9.97
N GLY A 313 4.75 -16.58 9.53
CA GLY A 313 4.42 -17.54 8.45
C GLY A 313 4.44 -16.97 7.04
N GLN A 314 4.71 -15.68 6.86
CA GLN A 314 4.79 -15.02 5.56
C GLN A 314 6.24 -14.89 5.08
N ARG A 315 6.45 -14.89 3.76
CA ARG A 315 7.78 -14.69 3.17
C ARG A 315 8.24 -13.24 3.39
N PRO A 316 9.54 -12.98 3.57
CA PRO A 316 10.07 -11.61 3.51
C PRO A 316 9.65 -10.89 2.22
N LEU A 317 9.29 -9.62 2.29
CA LEU A 317 8.79 -8.86 1.13
C LEU A 317 9.76 -8.93 -0.06
N ALA A 318 11.07 -8.81 0.18
CA ALA A 318 12.09 -8.89 -0.86
C ALA A 318 12.10 -10.22 -1.62
N GLU A 319 11.71 -11.32 -0.99
CA GLU A 319 11.65 -12.66 -1.59
C GLU A 319 10.38 -12.90 -2.40
N THR A 320 9.39 -11.99 -2.31
CA THR A 320 8.12 -12.11 -3.03
C THR A 320 8.19 -11.55 -4.46
N LYS A 321 9.33 -11.00 -4.89
CA LYS A 321 9.48 -10.25 -6.14
C LYS A 321 8.40 -9.17 -6.26
N PRO A 322 8.44 -8.12 -5.43
CA PRO A 322 7.39 -7.11 -5.38
C PRO A 322 7.23 -6.40 -6.73
N LEU A 323 6.00 -6.30 -7.22
CA LEU A 323 5.65 -5.62 -8.45
C LEU A 323 4.97 -4.29 -8.12
N LEU A 324 5.61 -3.20 -8.54
CA LEU A 324 5.16 -1.82 -8.36
C LEU A 324 5.09 -1.09 -9.71
N PRO A 325 4.18 -0.12 -9.87
CA PRO A 325 4.11 0.67 -11.10
C PRO A 325 5.40 1.47 -11.29
N GLN A 326 5.97 1.40 -12.50
CA GLN A 326 7.18 2.14 -12.88
C GLN A 326 6.83 3.51 -13.50
N ASP A 327 5.70 3.60 -14.20
CA ASP A 327 5.16 4.85 -14.78
C ASP A 327 3.94 5.28 -13.97
N LEU A 328 4.14 6.27 -13.09
CA LEU A 328 3.07 6.77 -12.22
C LEU A 328 2.01 7.57 -12.98
N ALA A 329 2.35 8.19 -14.12
CA ALA A 329 1.38 8.92 -14.94
C ALA A 329 0.45 7.95 -15.67
N ASP A 330 1.01 6.86 -16.21
CA ASP A 330 0.22 5.78 -16.81
C ASP A 330 -0.64 5.06 -15.76
N TYR A 331 -0.08 4.80 -14.59
CA TYR A 331 -0.81 4.19 -13.46
C TYR A 331 -2.01 5.02 -13.01
N GLU A 332 -1.85 6.34 -12.92
CA GLU A 332 -2.92 7.26 -12.54
C GLU A 332 -4.04 7.28 -13.58
N ARG A 333 -3.69 7.37 -14.88
CA ARG A 333 -4.66 7.30 -15.98
C ARG A 333 -5.42 5.97 -15.97
N ALA A 334 -4.70 4.85 -15.90
CA ALA A 334 -5.28 3.51 -15.85
C ALA A 334 -6.22 3.32 -14.64
N SER A 335 -5.91 3.94 -13.49
CA SER A 335 -6.77 3.88 -12.31
C SER A 335 -8.13 4.54 -12.52
N ALA A 336 -8.18 5.66 -13.26
CA ALA A 336 -9.43 6.34 -13.57
C ALA A 336 -10.32 5.52 -14.52
N GLU A 337 -9.72 4.80 -15.45
CA GLU A 337 -10.41 3.98 -16.47
C GLU A 337 -10.74 2.55 -15.95
N PHE A 338 -10.18 2.15 -14.82
CA PHE A 338 -10.21 0.76 -14.35
C PHE A 338 -11.61 0.16 -14.16
N PRO A 339 -12.61 0.85 -13.59
CA PRO A 339 -13.93 0.25 -13.40
C PRO A 339 -14.56 -0.19 -14.73
N GLU A 340 -14.48 0.65 -15.75
CA GLU A 340 -14.99 0.33 -17.09
C GLU A 340 -14.18 -0.79 -17.76
N HIS A 341 -12.85 -0.71 -17.67
CA HIS A 341 -11.95 -1.74 -18.19
C HIS A 341 -12.18 -3.11 -17.55
N PHE A 342 -12.39 -3.14 -16.23
CA PHE A 342 -12.75 -4.35 -15.50
C PHE A 342 -14.05 -4.96 -16.02
N ASP A 343 -15.09 -4.16 -16.17
CA ASP A 343 -16.41 -4.64 -16.60
C ASP A 343 -16.35 -5.19 -18.04
N GLN A 344 -15.59 -4.55 -18.94
CA GLN A 344 -15.36 -5.06 -20.29
C GLN A 344 -14.65 -6.42 -20.32
N ILE A 345 -13.81 -6.74 -19.34
CA ILE A 345 -13.06 -7.99 -19.31
C ILE A 345 -13.80 -9.10 -18.56
N PHE A 346 -14.39 -8.80 -17.41
CA PHE A 346 -14.90 -9.82 -16.47
C PHE A 346 -16.42 -9.90 -16.37
N ARG A 347 -17.17 -8.92 -16.92
CA ARG A 347 -18.64 -8.88 -16.88
C ARG A 347 -19.30 -8.82 -18.25
N ALA A 348 -18.51 -8.81 -19.32
CA ALA A 348 -18.99 -8.79 -20.72
C ALA A 348 -19.64 -10.14 -21.14
#